data_6d2f07053a4c92e7e647ece456e40c4b
#
_entry.id   6d2f07053a4c92e7e647ece456e40c4b
#
_cell.length_a   1.000
_cell.length_b   1.000
_cell.length_c   1.000
_cell.angle_alpha   90.00
_cell.angle_beta   90.00
_cell.angle_gamma   90.00
#
_symmetry.space_group_name_H-M   'P 1'
#
loop_
_entity.id
_entity.type
_entity.pdbx_description
1 polymer ?
#
loop_
_entity_poly.entity_id
_entity_poly.type
_entity_poly.pdbx_seq_one_letter_code
_entity_poly.pdbx_strand_id
1 'polypeptide(L)'
;MEYDGVGDEELPFLDQTTLYDDCLRSRKKPRFHNNSMIENSNTQDFISHLPDECIVEIFRFLPSYRDRCSCAAVSKKWLVLQAEMRSSEFKYNNISTLQAQNCRASRCLEGKKANDTSLAAMAVGICPRGGLTELCIKGSFPSQGITDFGLKIIAQACPSLKSLTLWDCPKVGSKGLVSIAHGCSWLERLDLLNSPSIGDEGLISIAKNCPNLLTLNLDSCSGIGNESLYALARYSSKLESISLIKCPFQGDEGIVSLTSSLPKLEKLKLVSLSANDDVLEAVGRHGKSLRTFCLENISSVSEVGFCSFGRLEKMEFVSLRSCTGLNDTSFKAIGAGFIGLKVISIRNCTTLSDKGLKDLTQSASLLESLILVECNNVTSKGLRELFMNCHKRLKVMCLVKCEGLKEEKEEANPNSIQSSLLPKCPFLESLTLNSCAGIGDSFLSWLGSACHQVRHLELMGLKSVTDRGVLTLLKALDTKNKALETVDLSGCVRLTDWSVLAITSAFGEKLRSLKLDGCERVSDRSLEMIAELCPCLVELHLSSCGISDAGVLRLGRSRSQCIEILSLAGCKGITDKSLHHIEMMLGTLVGLNIKQCHGLSKKEVDSVRDIIWWCDVLH
;
A
#
# COMPACT_ATOMS: atom_id res chain seq x y z
N MET A 1 11.60 -2.00 -30.86
CA MET A 1 10.31 -2.46 -30.32
C MET A 1 10.52 -2.57 -28.83
N GLU A 2 10.44 -1.41 -28.20
CA GLU A 2 10.69 -1.21 -26.78
C GLU A 2 9.34 -1.23 -26.08
N TYR A 3 9.22 -2.07 -25.07
CA TYR A 3 8.08 -2.10 -24.16
C TYR A 3 8.37 -1.14 -23.01
N ASP A 4 7.79 0.04 -23.08
CA ASP A 4 7.76 0.96 -21.95
C ASP A 4 6.84 0.41 -20.86
N GLY A 5 7.44 0.12 -19.71
CA GLY A 5 6.76 -0.29 -18.50
C GLY A 5 5.97 0.88 -17.92
N VAL A 6 4.65 0.80 -18.02
CA VAL A 6 3.73 1.65 -17.26
C VAL A 6 3.72 1.14 -15.83
N GLY A 7 4.24 1.94 -14.90
CA GLY A 7 4.21 1.66 -13.48
C GLY A 7 2.77 1.45 -12.99
N ASP A 8 2.54 0.33 -12.33
CA ASP A 8 1.32 0.06 -11.58
C ASP A 8 1.25 1.02 -10.39
N GLU A 9 0.59 2.17 -10.56
CA GLU A 9 0.15 2.98 -9.42
C GLU A 9 -0.94 2.18 -8.69
N GLU A 10 -0.56 1.59 -7.58
CA GLU A 10 -1.49 0.98 -6.64
C GLU A 10 -2.41 2.08 -6.09
N LEU A 11 -3.67 2.06 -6.51
CA LEU A 11 -4.72 2.84 -5.83
C LEU A 11 -4.75 2.41 -4.36
N PRO A 12 -4.86 3.35 -3.41
CA PRO A 12 -4.75 3.04 -2.00
C PRO A 12 -5.84 2.04 -1.59
N PHE A 13 -5.42 0.84 -1.26
CA PHE A 13 -6.19 -0.03 -0.41
C PHE A 13 -6.44 0.73 0.88
N LEU A 14 -7.69 0.81 1.32
CA LEU A 14 -8.03 1.18 2.69
C LEU A 14 -7.47 0.10 3.63
N ASP A 15 -6.17 0.11 3.80
CA ASP A 15 -5.50 -0.69 4.81
C ASP A 15 -5.40 0.16 6.07
N GLN A 16 -6.02 -0.30 7.14
CA GLN A 16 -5.93 0.30 8.48
C GLN A 16 -4.53 0.08 9.08
N THR A 17 -3.47 0.35 8.33
CA THR A 17 -2.07 0.27 8.79
C THR A 17 -1.29 1.57 8.57
N THR A 18 -1.95 2.72 8.36
CA THR A 18 -1.29 4.02 8.40
C THR A 18 -1.19 4.55 9.84
N LEU A 19 -0.35 3.93 10.65
CA LEU A 19 0.16 4.48 11.90
C LEU A 19 1.58 3.96 12.14
N TYR A 20 2.53 4.33 11.28
CA TYR A 20 3.96 4.17 11.56
C TYR A 20 4.82 5.02 10.61
N ASP A 21 4.72 6.34 10.75
CA ASP A 21 5.76 7.23 10.21
C ASP A 21 5.97 8.44 11.15
N ASP A 22 6.31 8.14 12.39
CA ASP A 22 6.80 9.18 13.31
C ASP A 22 7.79 8.56 14.29
N CYS A 23 9.02 8.35 13.85
CA CYS A 23 10.20 8.29 14.75
C CYS A 23 11.51 8.02 14.00
N LEU A 24 11.95 8.92 13.14
CA LEU A 24 13.37 8.95 12.73
C LEU A 24 13.89 10.39 12.63
N ARG A 25 13.91 11.11 13.74
CA ARG A 25 14.84 12.23 13.88
C ARG A 25 16.22 11.67 14.22
N SER A 26 17.06 11.59 13.23
CA SER A 26 18.44 11.17 13.35
C SER A 26 19.24 12.16 14.17
N ARG A 27 19.72 11.75 15.33
CA ARG A 27 20.81 12.45 16.03
C ARG A 27 22.12 12.19 15.26
N LYS A 28 22.73 13.23 14.71
CA LYS A 28 24.08 13.19 14.15
C LYS A 28 25.06 12.75 15.25
N LYS A 29 25.81 11.67 14.99
CA LYS A 29 26.97 11.29 15.80
C LYS A 29 28.14 12.23 15.47
N PRO A 30 28.96 12.64 16.44
CA PRO A 30 30.16 13.43 16.19
C PRO A 30 31.19 12.60 15.41
N ARG A 31 31.78 13.21 14.39
CA ARG A 31 32.94 12.66 13.66
C ARG A 31 34.15 12.68 14.58
N PHE A 32 34.70 11.53 14.91
CA PHE A 32 36.06 11.49 15.45
C PHE A 32 37.06 11.71 14.32
N HIS A 33 37.90 12.71 14.46
CA HIS A 33 39.06 12.92 13.63
C HIS A 33 40.09 11.82 13.93
N ASN A 34 40.47 11.08 12.90
CA ASN A 34 41.68 10.26 12.94
C ASN A 34 42.90 11.17 12.98
N ASN A 35 43.57 11.23 14.11
CA ASN A 35 44.98 11.60 14.15
C ASN A 35 45.81 10.35 13.90
N SER A 36 46.51 10.37 12.79
CA SER A 36 47.59 9.47 12.43
C SER A 36 48.78 9.64 13.37
N MET A 37 49.50 8.54 13.54
CA MET A 37 50.80 8.37 14.18
C MET A 37 50.77 7.68 15.55
N ILE A 38 50.94 6.37 15.51
CA ILE A 38 51.87 5.65 16.37
C ILE A 38 52.25 4.37 15.64
N GLU A 39 53.53 4.28 15.33
CA GLU A 39 54.18 3.11 14.73
C GLU A 39 54.36 2.00 15.74
N ASN A 40 54.24 0.74 15.22
CA ASN A 40 54.91 -0.50 15.61
C ASN A 40 55.11 -0.77 17.10
N SER A 41 54.21 -1.56 17.66
CA SER A 41 54.61 -2.63 18.58
C SER A 41 53.94 -3.96 18.13
N ASN A 42 54.74 -4.94 17.77
CA ASN A 42 54.39 -6.33 17.52
C ASN A 42 53.81 -6.95 18.80
N THR A 43 52.60 -6.58 19.19
CA THR A 43 51.81 -7.36 20.14
C THR A 43 51.14 -8.45 19.32
N GLN A 44 51.74 -9.65 19.31
CA GLN A 44 51.08 -10.84 18.82
C GLN A 44 49.71 -10.93 19.49
N ASP A 45 48.64 -10.87 18.70
CA ASP A 45 47.27 -11.03 19.17
C ASP A 45 47.02 -12.50 19.50
N PHE A 46 47.47 -12.91 20.69
CA PHE A 46 47.35 -14.30 21.18
C PHE A 46 45.89 -14.75 21.29
N ILE A 47 44.95 -13.83 21.47
CA ILE A 47 43.53 -14.16 21.64
C ILE A 47 42.90 -14.60 20.31
N SER A 48 43.34 -14.03 19.19
CA SER A 48 42.84 -14.42 17.86
C SER A 48 43.24 -15.85 17.45
N HIS A 49 44.25 -16.41 18.09
CA HIS A 49 44.74 -17.79 17.86
C HIS A 49 44.06 -18.84 18.75
N LEU A 50 43.23 -18.43 19.72
CA LEU A 50 42.46 -19.36 20.54
C LEU A 50 41.38 -20.07 19.71
N PRO A 51 41.18 -21.40 19.96
CA PRO A 51 40.01 -22.11 19.45
C PRO A 51 38.71 -21.42 19.85
N ASP A 52 37.69 -21.55 19.01
CA ASP A 52 36.39 -20.88 19.22
C ASP A 52 35.73 -21.30 20.53
N GLU A 53 35.91 -22.56 20.92
CA GLU A 53 35.43 -23.14 22.19
C GLU A 53 36.01 -22.41 23.40
N CYS A 54 37.31 -22.07 23.35
CA CYS A 54 37.98 -21.33 24.42
C CYS A 54 37.47 -19.91 24.54
N ILE A 55 37.23 -19.24 23.40
CA ILE A 55 36.67 -17.88 23.36
C ILE A 55 35.24 -17.90 23.91
N VAL A 56 34.43 -18.88 23.53
CA VAL A 56 33.08 -19.06 24.04
C VAL A 56 33.06 -19.28 25.55
N GLU A 57 34.00 -20.10 26.05
CA GLU A 57 34.12 -20.34 27.50
C GLU A 57 34.48 -19.05 28.26
N ILE A 58 35.38 -18.20 27.70
CA ILE A 58 35.69 -16.89 28.28
C ILE A 58 34.42 -16.02 28.30
N PHE A 59 33.62 -16.00 27.25
CA PHE A 59 32.40 -15.21 27.20
C PHE A 59 31.34 -15.64 28.23
N ARG A 60 31.28 -16.91 28.60
CA ARG A 60 30.38 -17.43 29.65
C ARG A 60 30.62 -16.77 31.01
N PHE A 61 31.85 -16.33 31.26
CA PHE A 61 32.23 -15.67 32.51
C PHE A 61 32.11 -14.13 32.50
N LEU A 62 31.71 -13.52 31.39
CA LEU A 62 31.53 -12.07 31.34
C LEU A 62 30.42 -11.60 32.31
N PRO A 63 30.75 -10.76 33.30
CA PRO A 63 29.85 -10.44 34.42
C PRO A 63 28.70 -9.54 34.02
N SER A 64 28.89 -8.67 33.07
CA SER A 64 27.86 -7.69 32.69
C SER A 64 27.53 -7.71 31.20
N TYR A 65 26.32 -7.24 30.91
CA TYR A 65 25.89 -7.04 29.53
C TYR A 65 26.77 -6.02 28.76
N ARG A 66 27.26 -4.98 29.46
CA ARG A 66 28.16 -3.97 28.87
C ARG A 66 29.47 -4.60 28.42
N ASP A 67 30.01 -5.52 29.22
CA ASP A 67 31.25 -6.23 28.87
C ASP A 67 31.05 -7.11 27.66
N ARG A 68 29.90 -7.79 27.58
CA ARG A 68 29.52 -8.57 26.37
C ARG A 68 29.43 -7.71 25.13
N CYS A 69 28.74 -6.54 25.20
CA CYS A 69 28.65 -5.62 24.08
C CYS A 69 30.03 -5.07 23.68
N SER A 70 30.90 -4.78 24.65
CA SER A 70 32.27 -4.31 24.40
C SER A 70 33.10 -5.40 23.68
N CYS A 71 33.02 -6.62 24.13
CA CYS A 71 33.66 -7.76 23.48
C CYS A 71 33.09 -8.03 22.07
N ALA A 72 31.78 -7.93 21.88
CA ALA A 72 31.16 -8.08 20.57
C ALA A 72 31.60 -7.00 19.55
N ALA A 73 32.04 -5.83 20.03
CA ALA A 73 32.56 -4.76 19.19
C ALA A 73 34.03 -4.96 18.76
N VAL A 74 34.75 -5.91 19.33
CA VAL A 74 36.18 -6.13 19.04
C VAL A 74 36.41 -6.69 17.64
N SER A 75 35.66 -7.72 17.24
CA SER A 75 35.77 -8.29 15.89
C SER A 75 34.48 -8.97 15.44
N LYS A 76 34.36 -9.18 14.11
CA LYS A 76 33.24 -9.93 13.55
C LYS A 76 33.16 -11.37 14.08
N LYS A 77 34.29 -12.03 14.29
CA LYS A 77 34.37 -13.37 14.86
C LYS A 77 33.78 -13.40 16.27
N TRP A 78 34.18 -12.47 17.13
CA TRP A 78 33.71 -12.39 18.51
C TRP A 78 32.20 -12.04 18.59
N LEU A 79 31.73 -11.16 17.70
CA LEU A 79 30.29 -10.84 17.59
C LEU A 79 29.48 -12.09 17.24
N VAL A 80 29.94 -12.88 16.26
CA VAL A 80 29.27 -14.11 15.81
C VAL A 80 29.23 -15.15 16.93
N LEU A 81 30.35 -15.42 17.58
CA LEU A 81 30.44 -16.38 18.68
C LEU A 81 29.53 -16.02 19.85
N GLN A 82 29.45 -14.73 20.22
CA GLN A 82 28.53 -14.28 21.26
C GLN A 82 27.06 -14.37 20.84
N ALA A 83 26.76 -14.11 19.58
CA ALA A 83 25.40 -14.16 19.06
C ALA A 83 24.85 -15.60 18.99
N GLU A 84 25.72 -16.61 18.88
CA GLU A 84 25.35 -18.03 18.92
C GLU A 84 25.06 -18.55 20.33
N MET A 85 25.52 -17.83 21.36
CA MET A 85 25.33 -18.26 22.76
C MET A 85 23.91 -17.94 23.24
N ARG A 86 23.28 -18.91 23.91
CA ARG A 86 21.98 -18.69 24.57
C ARG A 86 22.15 -17.87 25.85
N SER A 87 21.15 -17.08 26.18
CA SER A 87 21.16 -16.29 27.44
C SER A 87 21.36 -17.14 28.69
N SER A 88 20.90 -18.39 28.69
CA SER A 88 21.08 -19.36 29.80
C SER A 88 22.49 -19.85 29.96
N GLU A 89 23.37 -19.69 28.99
CA GLU A 89 24.74 -20.14 29.01
C GLU A 89 25.71 -19.20 29.75
N PHE A 90 25.25 -17.96 30.02
CA PHE A 90 26.06 -17.00 30.77
C PHE A 90 25.92 -17.24 32.30
N LYS A 91 27.03 -17.43 33.00
CA LYS A 91 27.06 -17.77 34.42
C LYS A 91 26.58 -16.66 35.37
N TYR A 92 26.56 -15.39 34.91
CA TYR A 92 26.16 -14.21 35.68
C TYR A 92 24.94 -13.53 35.05
N ASN A 93 23.81 -14.21 34.97
CA ASN A 93 22.56 -13.65 34.50
C ASN A 93 21.72 -13.04 35.66
N ASN A 94 22.17 -11.93 36.25
CA ASN A 94 21.38 -11.15 37.17
C ASN A 94 20.49 -10.15 36.43
N ILE A 95 19.60 -10.65 35.59
CA ILE A 95 18.53 -9.80 35.02
C ILE A 95 17.26 -10.09 35.83
N SER A 96 16.92 -9.14 36.68
CA SER A 96 15.61 -9.11 37.35
C SER A 96 14.53 -9.11 36.26
N THR A 97 13.76 -10.18 36.19
CA THR A 97 12.70 -10.51 35.23
C THR A 97 11.48 -9.57 35.30
N LEU A 98 11.56 -8.45 36.03
CA LEU A 98 10.42 -7.63 36.38
C LEU A 98 10.09 -6.44 35.45
N GLN A 99 10.83 -6.24 34.33
CA GLN A 99 10.56 -5.10 33.42
C GLN A 99 10.33 -5.47 31.94
N ALA A 100 10.13 -6.74 31.62
CA ALA A 100 9.94 -7.19 30.21
C ALA A 100 8.48 -7.11 29.71
N GLN A 101 7.56 -6.58 30.51
CA GLN A 101 6.16 -6.44 30.09
C GLN A 101 5.95 -5.08 29.39
N ASN A 102 5.75 -5.11 28.06
CA ASN A 102 5.25 -4.02 27.19
C ASN A 102 6.22 -3.23 26.29
N CYS A 103 7.44 -3.64 26.04
CA CYS A 103 8.20 -3.03 24.95
C CYS A 103 7.97 -3.81 23.63
N ARG A 104 7.08 -3.32 22.77
CA ARG A 104 7.00 -3.76 21.36
C ARG A 104 8.29 -3.27 20.66
N ALA A 105 9.30 -4.11 20.59
CA ALA A 105 10.52 -3.79 19.87
C ALA A 105 10.39 -4.28 18.42
N SER A 106 10.11 -3.35 17.51
CA SER A 106 10.10 -3.60 16.06
C SER A 106 11.42 -3.13 15.44
N ARG A 107 11.94 -3.87 14.45
CA ARG A 107 13.13 -3.51 13.68
C ARG A 107 12.95 -3.86 12.22
N CYS A 108 13.40 -2.95 11.34
CA CYS A 108 13.51 -3.16 9.92
C CYS A 108 14.98 -3.04 9.48
N LEU A 109 15.45 -4.00 8.70
CA LEU A 109 16.78 -4.00 8.06
C LEU A 109 16.59 -3.95 6.55
N GLU A 110 17.19 -2.96 5.90
CA GLU A 110 17.07 -2.75 4.46
C GLU A 110 18.44 -2.63 3.78
N GLY A 111 18.53 -3.11 2.56
CA GLY A 111 19.68 -2.93 1.70
C GLY A 111 20.98 -3.49 2.29
N LYS A 112 22.03 -2.69 2.31
CA LYS A 112 23.36 -3.10 2.84
C LYS A 112 23.35 -3.46 4.32
N LYS A 113 22.34 -3.05 5.08
CA LYS A 113 22.18 -3.38 6.49
C LYS A 113 21.54 -4.76 6.70
N ALA A 114 20.88 -5.32 5.68
CA ALA A 114 20.27 -6.64 5.73
C ALA A 114 21.32 -7.73 5.50
N ASN A 115 22.11 -8.06 6.53
CA ASN A 115 23.16 -9.07 6.52
C ASN A 115 23.30 -9.77 7.89
N ASP A 116 23.94 -10.93 7.92
CA ASP A 116 24.08 -11.74 9.14
C ASP A 116 24.84 -11.02 10.26
N THR A 117 25.81 -10.18 9.93
CA THR A 117 26.56 -9.41 10.94
C THR A 117 25.64 -8.40 11.66
N SER A 118 24.74 -7.75 10.91
CA SER A 118 23.75 -6.83 11.51
C SER A 118 22.75 -7.57 12.39
N LEU A 119 22.32 -8.77 11.98
CA LEU A 119 21.44 -9.62 12.81
C LEU A 119 22.16 -10.08 14.08
N ALA A 120 23.44 -10.48 13.97
CA ALA A 120 24.24 -10.86 15.13
C ALA A 120 24.41 -9.69 16.12
N ALA A 121 24.74 -8.50 15.61
CA ALA A 121 24.85 -7.30 16.44
C ALA A 121 23.52 -6.95 17.14
N MET A 122 22.41 -7.12 16.41
CA MET A 122 21.07 -6.90 16.94
C MET A 122 20.75 -7.94 18.04
N ALA A 123 21.03 -9.20 17.81
CA ALA A 123 20.78 -10.27 18.76
C ALA A 123 21.53 -10.02 20.09
N VAL A 124 22.82 -9.68 20.03
CA VAL A 124 23.63 -9.33 21.22
C VAL A 124 23.06 -8.09 21.89
N GLY A 125 22.60 -7.07 21.14
CA GLY A 125 22.09 -5.80 21.67
C GLY A 125 20.70 -5.86 22.31
N ILE A 126 19.89 -6.86 21.99
CA ILE A 126 18.47 -6.94 22.37
C ILE A 126 18.20 -8.01 23.44
N CYS A 127 19.05 -9.03 23.51
CA CYS A 127 18.88 -10.16 24.42
C CYS A 127 18.48 -9.78 25.86
N PRO A 128 19.05 -8.72 26.50
CA PRO A 128 18.66 -8.31 27.85
C PRO A 128 17.30 -7.63 27.96
N ARG A 129 16.70 -7.22 26.83
CA ARG A 129 15.43 -6.45 26.80
C ARG A 129 14.23 -7.31 26.44
N GLY A 130 14.35 -8.65 26.46
CA GLY A 130 13.26 -9.57 26.14
C GLY A 130 13.10 -9.90 24.65
N GLY A 131 14.03 -9.49 23.81
CA GLY A 131 14.04 -9.80 22.38
C GLY A 131 13.21 -8.85 21.53
N LEU A 132 13.04 -9.20 20.24
CA LEU A 132 12.16 -8.51 19.30
C LEU A 132 10.79 -9.16 19.27
N THR A 133 9.76 -8.34 19.08
CA THR A 133 8.42 -8.82 18.74
C THR A 133 8.17 -8.80 17.23
N GLU A 134 8.81 -7.90 16.50
CA GLU A 134 8.65 -7.77 15.05
C GLU A 134 9.99 -7.56 14.36
N LEU A 135 10.24 -8.31 13.31
CA LEU A 135 11.45 -8.22 12.48
C LEU A 135 11.07 -8.21 11.00
N CYS A 136 11.43 -7.13 10.32
CA CYS A 136 11.32 -6.99 8.88
C CYS A 136 12.72 -6.94 8.26
N ILE A 137 12.95 -7.73 7.22
CA ILE A 137 14.20 -7.82 6.50
C ILE A 137 13.90 -7.64 5.01
N LYS A 138 14.46 -6.58 4.41
CA LYS A 138 14.38 -6.32 2.98
C LYS A 138 15.77 -6.41 2.37
N GLY A 139 16.07 -7.53 1.72
CA GLY A 139 17.32 -7.74 0.99
C GLY A 139 17.36 -6.88 -0.27
N SER A 140 18.54 -6.46 -0.70
CA SER A 140 18.70 -5.74 -1.97
C SER A 140 19.97 -6.15 -2.74
N PHE A 141 20.81 -6.98 -2.15
CA PHE A 141 22.08 -7.42 -2.78
C PHE A 141 22.32 -8.91 -2.56
N PRO A 142 22.42 -9.73 -3.63
CA PRO A 142 22.60 -11.18 -3.50
C PRO A 142 23.94 -11.60 -2.90
N SER A 143 24.97 -10.74 -2.95
CA SER A 143 26.32 -11.11 -2.51
C SER A 143 26.56 -10.99 -0.99
N GLN A 144 25.81 -10.17 -0.27
CA GLN A 144 26.00 -9.90 1.17
C GLN A 144 24.71 -10.04 1.98
N GLY A 145 23.69 -10.72 1.45
CA GLY A 145 22.39 -10.86 2.11
C GLY A 145 22.41 -11.75 3.35
N ILE A 146 21.26 -11.82 3.99
CA ILE A 146 21.01 -12.71 5.12
C ILE A 146 20.97 -14.16 4.65
N THR A 147 21.43 -15.05 5.51
CA THR A 147 21.43 -16.51 5.31
C THR A 147 20.67 -17.22 6.44
N ASP A 148 20.58 -18.54 6.35
CA ASP A 148 20.02 -19.39 7.42
C ASP A 148 20.72 -19.18 8.77
N PHE A 149 22.00 -18.81 8.74
CA PHE A 149 22.77 -18.53 9.93
C PHE A 149 22.25 -17.30 10.69
N GLY A 150 21.95 -16.22 9.98
CA GLY A 150 21.37 -15.02 10.60
C GLY A 150 20.00 -15.29 11.24
N LEU A 151 19.16 -16.09 10.60
CA LEU A 151 17.86 -16.48 11.17
C LEU A 151 18.03 -17.39 12.39
N LYS A 152 19.02 -18.30 12.39
CA LYS A 152 19.33 -19.13 13.56
C LYS A 152 19.71 -18.29 14.77
N ILE A 153 20.54 -17.26 14.58
CA ILE A 153 20.90 -16.31 15.65
C ILE A 153 19.67 -15.60 16.21
N ILE A 154 18.80 -15.08 15.35
CA ILE A 154 17.57 -14.40 15.77
C ILE A 154 16.65 -15.37 16.52
N ALA A 155 16.49 -16.59 16.04
CA ALA A 155 15.68 -17.62 16.70
C ALA A 155 16.13 -17.88 18.15
N GLN A 156 17.44 -17.84 18.39
CA GLN A 156 18.01 -18.03 19.74
C GLN A 156 17.86 -16.80 20.64
N ALA A 157 17.96 -15.60 20.06
CA ALA A 157 17.95 -14.34 20.80
C ALA A 157 16.55 -13.75 21.03
N CYS A 158 15.56 -14.11 20.21
CA CYS A 158 14.24 -13.48 20.18
C CYS A 158 13.09 -14.51 20.30
N PRO A 159 12.96 -15.25 21.40
CA PRO A 159 11.89 -16.25 21.57
C PRO A 159 10.48 -15.66 21.57
N SER A 160 10.35 -14.36 21.83
CA SER A 160 9.08 -13.61 21.83
C SER A 160 8.68 -13.04 20.47
N LEU A 161 9.38 -13.43 19.37
CA LEU A 161 9.09 -12.93 18.03
C LEU A 161 7.69 -13.36 17.57
N LYS A 162 6.86 -12.38 17.23
CA LYS A 162 5.47 -12.54 16.77
C LYS A 162 5.31 -12.32 15.28
N SER A 163 6.12 -11.45 14.68
CA SER A 163 6.04 -11.13 13.26
C SER A 163 7.42 -11.19 12.60
N LEU A 164 7.50 -11.95 11.51
CA LEU A 164 8.69 -12.07 10.68
C LEU A 164 8.32 -11.79 9.22
N THR A 165 8.98 -10.80 8.62
CA THR A 165 8.88 -10.50 7.19
C THR A 165 10.25 -10.67 6.54
N LEU A 166 10.32 -11.51 5.50
CA LEU A 166 11.50 -11.73 4.66
C LEU A 166 11.15 -11.32 3.23
N TRP A 167 11.80 -10.29 2.73
CA TRP A 167 11.60 -9.78 1.38
C TRP A 167 12.93 -9.75 0.62
N ASP A 168 12.96 -10.33 -0.58
CA ASP A 168 14.18 -10.46 -1.41
C ASP A 168 15.35 -11.10 -0.66
N CYS A 169 15.09 -12.24 -0.01
CA CYS A 169 16.09 -12.98 0.77
C CYS A 169 16.47 -14.32 0.10
N PRO A 170 17.12 -14.35 -1.07
CA PRO A 170 17.34 -15.57 -1.85
C PRO A 170 18.31 -16.58 -1.21
N LYS A 171 19.11 -16.17 -0.23
CA LYS A 171 20.06 -17.06 0.48
C LYS A 171 19.47 -17.68 1.75
N VAL A 172 18.27 -17.27 2.14
CA VAL A 172 17.53 -17.89 3.24
C VAL A 172 16.82 -19.12 2.70
N GLY A 173 17.13 -20.27 3.26
CA GLY A 173 16.53 -21.55 2.91
C GLY A 173 15.61 -22.10 4.00
N SER A 174 15.19 -23.36 3.81
CA SER A 174 14.34 -24.07 4.78
C SER A 174 14.98 -24.20 6.16
N LYS A 175 16.31 -24.35 6.26
CA LYS A 175 17.03 -24.48 7.55
C LYS A 175 16.88 -23.23 8.42
N GLY A 176 16.86 -22.04 7.82
CA GLY A 176 16.62 -20.79 8.53
C GLY A 176 15.22 -20.76 9.15
N LEU A 177 14.18 -21.10 8.38
CA LEU A 177 12.82 -21.19 8.89
C LEU A 177 12.63 -22.30 9.93
N VAL A 178 13.27 -23.45 9.77
CA VAL A 178 13.27 -24.50 10.80
C VAL A 178 13.84 -23.98 12.11
N SER A 179 14.93 -23.18 12.06
CA SER A 179 15.48 -22.53 13.25
C SER A 179 14.48 -21.56 13.91
N ILE A 180 13.81 -20.74 13.11
CA ILE A 180 12.75 -19.83 13.59
C ILE A 180 11.59 -20.62 14.22
N ALA A 181 11.14 -21.69 13.57
CA ALA A 181 10.06 -22.53 14.07
C ALA A 181 10.33 -23.08 15.47
N HIS A 182 11.57 -23.51 15.73
CA HIS A 182 11.96 -24.06 17.04
C HIS A 182 12.23 -22.98 18.09
N GLY A 183 12.71 -21.80 17.68
CA GLY A 183 13.09 -20.73 18.61
C GLY A 183 11.96 -19.74 18.92
N CYS A 184 10.99 -19.56 18.01
CA CYS A 184 9.99 -18.50 18.06
C CYS A 184 8.56 -19.07 18.02
N SER A 185 8.17 -19.85 19.02
CA SER A 185 6.84 -20.52 19.07
C SER A 185 5.64 -19.56 19.19
N TRP A 186 5.89 -18.28 19.49
CA TRP A 186 4.88 -17.23 19.56
C TRP A 186 4.61 -16.53 18.23
N LEU A 187 5.15 -17.06 17.11
CA LEU A 187 4.97 -16.44 15.80
C LEU A 187 3.49 -16.39 15.41
N GLU A 188 3.00 -15.18 15.17
CA GLU A 188 1.62 -14.87 14.80
C GLU A 188 1.51 -14.50 13.31
N ARG A 189 2.58 -13.89 12.74
CA ARG A 189 2.63 -13.44 11.34
C ARG A 189 3.92 -13.87 10.66
N LEU A 190 3.79 -14.43 9.47
CA LEU A 190 4.91 -14.79 8.59
C LEU A 190 4.64 -14.28 7.18
N ASP A 191 5.52 -13.39 6.70
CA ASP A 191 5.49 -12.86 5.35
C ASP A 191 6.79 -13.29 4.62
N LEU A 192 6.64 -14.04 3.54
CA LEU A 192 7.74 -14.51 2.69
C LEU A 192 7.50 -13.97 1.27
N LEU A 193 8.36 -13.03 0.84
CA LEU A 193 8.24 -12.37 -0.45
C LEU A 193 9.55 -12.56 -1.24
N ASN A 194 9.42 -13.09 -2.44
CA ASN A 194 10.55 -13.34 -3.33
C ASN A 194 11.73 -14.07 -2.64
N SER A 195 11.41 -15.17 -1.96
CA SER A 195 12.37 -15.99 -1.21
C SER A 195 12.41 -17.43 -1.77
N PRO A 196 13.01 -17.64 -2.95
CA PRO A 196 12.88 -18.87 -3.73
C PRO A 196 13.58 -20.10 -3.11
N SER A 197 14.57 -19.91 -2.23
CA SER A 197 15.29 -21.00 -1.58
C SER A 197 14.55 -21.62 -0.39
N ILE A 198 13.45 -21.01 0.04
CA ILE A 198 12.58 -21.55 1.08
C ILE A 198 11.67 -22.61 0.45
N GLY A 199 11.76 -23.84 0.94
CA GLY A 199 10.94 -24.94 0.49
C GLY A 199 9.96 -25.44 1.55
N ASP A 200 9.26 -26.53 1.24
CA ASP A 200 8.22 -27.13 2.08
C ASP A 200 8.69 -27.46 3.51
N GLU A 201 9.90 -27.98 3.69
CA GLU A 201 10.44 -28.36 5.01
C GLU A 201 10.36 -27.19 6.01
N GLY A 202 10.73 -25.98 5.58
CA GLY A 202 10.71 -24.79 6.42
C GLY A 202 9.29 -24.44 6.88
N LEU A 203 8.35 -24.41 5.95
CA LEU A 203 6.97 -24.04 6.23
C LEU A 203 6.22 -25.13 7.03
N ILE A 204 6.50 -26.41 6.75
CA ILE A 204 5.99 -27.54 7.54
C ILE A 204 6.46 -27.43 8.99
N SER A 205 7.73 -27.05 9.21
CA SER A 205 8.26 -26.84 10.56
C SER A 205 7.56 -25.68 11.27
N ILE A 206 7.30 -24.56 10.57
CA ILE A 206 6.51 -23.43 11.10
C ILE A 206 5.10 -23.89 11.49
N ALA A 207 4.41 -24.61 10.62
CA ALA A 207 3.06 -25.09 10.87
C ALA A 207 2.98 -25.95 12.15
N LYS A 208 3.99 -26.83 12.36
CA LYS A 208 4.04 -27.73 13.52
C LYS A 208 4.41 -27.02 14.83
N ASN A 209 5.31 -26.05 14.80
CA ASN A 209 5.92 -25.49 16.00
C ASN A 209 5.40 -24.09 16.38
N CYS A 210 4.65 -23.42 15.48
CA CYS A 210 4.07 -22.09 15.73
C CYS A 210 2.53 -22.15 15.76
N PRO A 211 1.91 -22.66 16.85
CA PRO A 211 0.47 -22.90 16.93
C PRO A 211 -0.36 -21.61 17.01
N ASN A 212 0.30 -20.45 17.13
CA ASN A 212 -0.35 -19.14 17.20
C ASN A 212 -0.32 -18.38 15.88
N LEU A 213 0.04 -19.04 14.76
CA LEU A 213 0.09 -18.41 13.45
C LEU A 213 -1.32 -17.96 13.01
N LEU A 214 -1.50 -16.65 12.81
CA LEU A 214 -2.73 -15.99 12.40
C LEU A 214 -2.70 -15.53 10.94
N THR A 215 -1.53 -15.09 10.48
CA THR A 215 -1.36 -14.51 9.14
C THR A 215 -0.19 -15.15 8.42
N LEU A 216 -0.43 -15.59 7.19
CA LEU A 216 0.59 -16.12 6.28
C LEU A 216 0.48 -15.44 4.92
N ASN A 217 1.58 -14.82 4.47
CA ASN A 217 1.69 -14.26 3.13
C ASN A 217 2.87 -14.92 2.40
N LEU A 218 2.58 -15.53 1.26
CA LEU A 218 3.56 -16.14 0.36
C LEU A 218 3.47 -15.44 -0.99
N ASP A 219 4.56 -14.81 -1.43
CA ASP A 219 4.66 -14.17 -2.74
C ASP A 219 5.93 -14.61 -3.47
N SER A 220 5.76 -15.15 -4.67
CA SER A 220 6.86 -15.56 -5.54
C SER A 220 7.87 -16.51 -4.85
N CYS A 221 7.36 -17.46 -4.04
CA CYS A 221 8.14 -18.47 -3.34
C CYS A 221 8.14 -19.76 -4.14
N SER A 222 9.11 -19.94 -5.04
CA SER A 222 9.15 -21.05 -6.00
C SER A 222 9.46 -22.42 -5.39
N GLY A 223 10.00 -22.47 -4.18
CA GLY A 223 10.32 -23.72 -3.48
C GLY A 223 9.19 -24.30 -2.64
N ILE A 224 8.06 -23.59 -2.50
CA ILE A 224 6.92 -23.99 -1.66
C ILE A 224 5.87 -24.70 -2.51
N GLY A 225 5.49 -25.92 -2.12
CA GLY A 225 4.52 -26.76 -2.78
C GLY A 225 3.30 -27.11 -1.93
N ASN A 226 2.50 -28.08 -2.40
CA ASN A 226 1.28 -28.54 -1.74
C ASN A 226 1.51 -29.17 -0.37
N GLU A 227 2.68 -29.79 -0.13
CA GLU A 227 3.01 -30.41 1.17
C GLU A 227 2.96 -29.40 2.32
N SER A 228 3.42 -28.17 2.04
CA SER A 228 3.30 -27.05 3.00
C SER A 228 1.84 -26.71 3.29
N LEU A 229 1.00 -26.66 2.25
CA LEU A 229 -0.41 -26.33 2.39
C LEU A 229 -1.16 -27.40 3.19
N TYR A 230 -0.86 -28.68 2.97
CA TYR A 230 -1.40 -29.79 3.77
C TYR A 230 -0.97 -29.71 5.25
N ALA A 231 0.28 -29.36 5.51
CA ALA A 231 0.76 -29.19 6.87
C ALA A 231 0.06 -28.00 7.58
N LEU A 232 -0.11 -26.88 6.89
CA LEU A 232 -0.83 -25.71 7.41
C LEU A 232 -2.31 -26.07 7.70
N ALA A 233 -2.98 -26.76 6.78
CA ALA A 233 -4.34 -27.24 6.97
C ALA A 233 -4.48 -28.10 8.23
N ARG A 234 -3.48 -28.94 8.51
CA ARG A 234 -3.50 -29.88 9.64
C ARG A 234 -3.12 -29.25 10.99
N TYR A 235 -2.17 -28.32 11.01
CA TYR A 235 -1.56 -27.87 12.27
C TYR A 235 -1.88 -26.41 12.64
N SER A 236 -2.28 -25.55 11.67
CA SER A 236 -2.44 -24.11 11.88
C SER A 236 -3.91 -23.69 12.03
N SER A 237 -4.65 -24.30 12.96
CA SER A 237 -6.10 -24.09 13.13
C SER A 237 -6.55 -22.67 13.52
N LYS A 238 -5.58 -21.80 13.89
CA LYS A 238 -5.83 -20.39 14.23
C LYS A 238 -5.67 -19.44 13.07
N LEU A 239 -5.26 -19.91 11.88
CA LEU A 239 -5.05 -19.06 10.71
C LEU A 239 -6.34 -18.32 10.34
N GLU A 240 -6.23 -17.00 10.27
CA GLU A 240 -7.30 -16.05 9.94
C GLU A 240 -7.09 -15.41 8.56
N SER A 241 -5.83 -15.27 8.12
CA SER A 241 -5.49 -14.61 6.87
C SER A 241 -4.43 -15.37 6.09
N ILE A 242 -4.72 -15.67 4.83
CA ILE A 242 -3.80 -16.32 3.90
C ILE A 242 -3.76 -15.53 2.59
N SER A 243 -2.53 -15.25 2.11
CA SER A 243 -2.28 -14.68 0.79
C SER A 243 -1.28 -15.55 0.05
N LEU A 244 -1.67 -16.05 -1.11
CA LEU A 244 -0.86 -16.89 -2.00
C LEU A 244 -0.72 -16.17 -3.34
N ILE A 245 0.48 -15.72 -3.69
CA ILE A 245 0.75 -14.91 -4.87
C ILE A 245 1.89 -15.54 -5.66
N LYS A 246 1.65 -15.83 -6.94
CA LYS A 246 2.68 -16.34 -7.88
C LYS A 246 3.49 -17.53 -7.33
N CYS A 247 2.86 -18.41 -6.57
CA CYS A 247 3.48 -19.63 -6.07
C CYS A 247 3.15 -20.80 -7.00
N PRO A 248 4.13 -21.67 -7.34
CA PRO A 248 3.95 -22.73 -8.33
C PRO A 248 3.35 -24.01 -7.72
N PHE A 249 2.18 -23.90 -7.06
CA PHE A 249 1.48 -25.07 -6.56
C PHE A 249 1.07 -25.98 -7.71
N GLN A 250 1.28 -27.29 -7.54
CA GLN A 250 0.85 -28.29 -8.51
C GLN A 250 -0.59 -28.69 -8.24
N GLY A 251 -1.50 -28.24 -9.11
CA GLY A 251 -2.96 -28.48 -8.96
C GLY A 251 -3.58 -27.71 -7.79
N ASP A 252 -4.81 -28.04 -7.45
CA ASP A 252 -5.65 -27.29 -6.51
C ASP A 252 -5.79 -27.92 -5.14
N GLU A 253 -5.37 -29.18 -5.01
CA GLU A 253 -5.62 -30.01 -3.84
C GLU A 253 -5.09 -29.40 -2.54
N GLY A 254 -3.93 -28.74 -2.59
CA GLY A 254 -3.38 -28.03 -1.44
C GLY A 254 -4.25 -26.86 -0.98
N ILE A 255 -4.76 -26.06 -1.93
CA ILE A 255 -5.62 -24.90 -1.64
C ILE A 255 -7.00 -25.38 -1.16
N VAL A 256 -7.55 -26.43 -1.79
CA VAL A 256 -8.80 -27.07 -1.37
C VAL A 256 -8.67 -27.61 0.06
N SER A 257 -7.57 -28.28 0.38
CA SER A 257 -7.30 -28.80 1.73
C SER A 257 -7.26 -27.67 2.76
N LEU A 258 -6.56 -26.56 2.45
CA LEU A 258 -6.49 -25.39 3.30
C LEU A 258 -7.88 -24.80 3.59
N THR A 259 -8.64 -24.50 2.54
CA THR A 259 -9.96 -23.86 2.67
C THR A 259 -10.96 -24.75 3.41
N SER A 260 -10.85 -26.06 3.24
CA SER A 260 -11.74 -27.04 3.90
C SER A 260 -11.42 -27.23 5.39
N SER A 261 -10.17 -27.02 5.79
CA SER A 261 -9.70 -27.36 7.15
C SER A 261 -9.55 -26.18 8.10
N LEU A 262 -9.66 -24.92 7.61
CA LEU A 262 -9.43 -23.72 8.41
C LEU A 262 -10.76 -22.98 8.74
N PRO A 263 -11.42 -23.30 9.84
CA PRO A 263 -12.75 -22.76 10.16
C PRO A 263 -12.74 -21.28 10.56
N LYS A 264 -11.55 -20.73 10.92
CA LYS A 264 -11.38 -19.32 11.33
C LYS A 264 -10.88 -18.43 10.20
N LEU A 265 -10.72 -18.95 9.00
CA LEU A 265 -10.19 -18.19 7.88
C LEU A 265 -11.14 -17.05 7.51
N GLU A 266 -10.71 -15.81 7.73
CA GLU A 266 -11.46 -14.59 7.43
C GLU A 266 -11.02 -13.91 6.14
N LYS A 267 -9.73 -14.06 5.77
CA LYS A 267 -9.16 -13.42 4.59
C LYS A 267 -8.43 -14.45 3.73
N LEU A 268 -8.82 -14.52 2.44
CA LEU A 268 -8.17 -15.37 1.45
C LEU A 268 -7.86 -14.55 0.20
N LYS A 269 -6.55 -14.50 -0.17
CA LYS A 269 -6.09 -13.86 -1.40
C LYS A 269 -5.34 -14.87 -2.26
N LEU A 270 -5.79 -15.05 -3.50
CA LEU A 270 -5.21 -15.95 -4.50
C LEU A 270 -4.88 -15.14 -5.76
N VAL A 271 -3.61 -15.08 -6.14
CA VAL A 271 -3.14 -14.26 -7.26
C VAL A 271 -2.20 -15.04 -8.16
N SER A 272 -2.51 -15.09 -9.45
CA SER A 272 -1.67 -15.73 -10.48
C SER A 272 -1.29 -17.17 -10.10
N LEU A 273 -2.26 -17.96 -9.72
CA LEU A 273 -2.15 -19.37 -9.38
C LEU A 273 -2.90 -20.24 -10.40
N SER A 274 -2.57 -21.53 -10.44
CA SER A 274 -3.32 -22.54 -11.19
C SER A 274 -4.53 -23.02 -10.37
N ALA A 275 -5.52 -22.15 -10.12
CA ALA A 275 -6.72 -22.51 -9.40
C ALA A 275 -7.87 -22.79 -10.37
N ASN A 276 -8.64 -23.86 -10.15
CA ASN A 276 -9.80 -24.26 -10.94
C ASN A 276 -11.11 -24.11 -10.15
N ASP A 277 -12.20 -24.66 -10.69
CA ASP A 277 -13.52 -24.61 -10.10
C ASP A 277 -13.61 -25.28 -8.72
N ASP A 278 -12.82 -26.34 -8.47
CA ASP A 278 -12.81 -27.07 -7.19
C ASP A 278 -12.38 -26.17 -6.01
N VAL A 279 -11.45 -25.25 -6.25
CA VAL A 279 -11.03 -24.25 -5.23
C VAL A 279 -12.21 -23.37 -4.85
N LEU A 280 -12.95 -22.83 -5.84
CA LEU A 280 -14.08 -21.94 -5.56
C LEU A 280 -15.25 -22.70 -4.93
N GLU A 281 -15.47 -23.95 -5.33
CA GLU A 281 -16.45 -24.82 -4.70
C GLU A 281 -16.10 -25.10 -3.24
N ALA A 282 -14.82 -25.40 -2.93
CA ALA A 282 -14.35 -25.58 -1.57
C ALA A 282 -14.51 -24.31 -0.74
N VAL A 283 -14.16 -23.13 -1.29
CA VAL A 283 -14.37 -21.83 -0.66
C VAL A 283 -15.86 -21.59 -0.37
N GLY A 284 -16.74 -21.83 -1.34
CA GLY A 284 -18.19 -21.66 -1.18
C GLY A 284 -18.80 -22.60 -0.13
N ARG A 285 -18.29 -23.84 -0.06
CA ARG A 285 -18.79 -24.87 0.85
C ARG A 285 -18.28 -24.70 2.29
N HIS A 286 -17.00 -24.32 2.46
CA HIS A 286 -16.31 -24.31 3.75
C HIS A 286 -15.97 -22.92 4.29
N GLY A 287 -15.89 -21.89 3.45
CA GLY A 287 -15.47 -20.54 3.79
C GLY A 287 -16.48 -19.72 4.60
N LYS A 288 -17.22 -20.33 5.53
CA LYS A 288 -18.30 -19.67 6.30
C LYS A 288 -17.85 -18.48 7.17
N SER A 289 -16.58 -18.40 7.47
CA SER A 289 -16.00 -17.30 8.26
C SER A 289 -15.38 -16.21 7.37
N LEU A 290 -15.28 -16.42 6.05
CA LEU A 290 -14.65 -15.47 5.14
C LEU A 290 -15.41 -14.15 5.10
N ARG A 291 -14.64 -13.08 5.28
CA ARG A 291 -15.06 -11.67 5.16
C ARG A 291 -14.41 -10.99 3.96
N THR A 292 -13.20 -11.41 3.61
CA THR A 292 -12.42 -10.82 2.53
C THR A 292 -11.97 -11.91 1.56
N PHE A 293 -12.32 -11.75 0.30
CA PHE A 293 -11.88 -12.63 -0.77
C PHE A 293 -11.30 -11.83 -1.94
N CYS A 294 -10.06 -12.18 -2.35
CA CYS A 294 -9.39 -11.59 -3.50
C CYS A 294 -8.97 -12.70 -4.46
N LEU A 295 -9.38 -12.60 -5.71
CA LEU A 295 -9.03 -13.52 -6.80
C LEU A 295 -8.51 -12.70 -7.98
N GLU A 296 -7.24 -12.90 -8.34
CA GLU A 296 -6.60 -12.07 -9.37
C GLU A 296 -5.80 -12.92 -10.36
N ASN A 297 -5.94 -12.64 -11.64
CA ASN A 297 -5.20 -13.30 -12.74
C ASN A 297 -5.36 -14.83 -12.72
N ILE A 298 -6.57 -15.32 -12.55
CA ILE A 298 -6.92 -16.74 -12.58
C ILE A 298 -7.73 -17.00 -13.85
N SER A 299 -7.18 -17.79 -14.76
CA SER A 299 -7.80 -18.10 -16.06
C SER A 299 -8.49 -19.47 -16.12
N SER A 300 -8.22 -20.35 -15.17
CA SER A 300 -8.70 -21.73 -15.17
C SER A 300 -10.07 -21.91 -14.51
N VAL A 301 -10.59 -20.87 -13.84
CA VAL A 301 -11.92 -20.89 -13.22
C VAL A 301 -12.98 -20.59 -14.26
N SER A 302 -14.00 -21.42 -14.33
CA SER A 302 -15.15 -21.26 -15.21
C SER A 302 -16.33 -20.57 -14.54
N GLU A 303 -17.42 -20.34 -15.29
CA GLU A 303 -18.70 -19.86 -14.75
C GLU A 303 -19.22 -20.74 -13.61
N VAL A 304 -19.03 -22.08 -13.71
CA VAL A 304 -19.53 -23.05 -12.71
C VAL A 304 -18.86 -22.80 -11.35
N GLY A 305 -17.54 -22.59 -11.33
CA GLY A 305 -16.81 -22.26 -10.11
C GLY A 305 -17.32 -20.99 -9.44
N PHE A 306 -17.55 -19.92 -10.22
CA PHE A 306 -18.09 -18.67 -9.67
C PHE A 306 -19.55 -18.82 -9.17
N CYS A 307 -20.36 -19.68 -9.77
CA CYS A 307 -21.71 -19.95 -9.29
C CYS A 307 -21.72 -20.72 -7.97
N SER A 308 -20.63 -21.41 -7.60
CA SER A 308 -20.49 -22.14 -6.33
C SER A 308 -20.36 -21.25 -5.11
N PHE A 309 -20.01 -19.98 -5.28
CA PHE A 309 -19.87 -19.01 -4.18
C PHE A 309 -21.15 -18.75 -3.38
N GLY A 310 -22.29 -19.14 -3.86
CA GLY A 310 -23.62 -18.66 -3.50
C GLY A 310 -24.08 -18.69 -2.04
N ARG A 311 -23.20 -18.82 -1.00
CA ARG A 311 -23.63 -18.88 0.41
C ARG A 311 -22.60 -18.36 1.42
N LEU A 312 -21.84 -17.31 1.10
CA LEU A 312 -20.89 -16.70 2.02
C LEU A 312 -21.47 -15.44 2.67
N GLU A 313 -22.39 -15.64 3.61
CA GLU A 313 -23.20 -14.56 4.24
C GLU A 313 -22.37 -13.50 4.97
N LYS A 314 -21.16 -13.86 5.45
CA LYS A 314 -20.25 -12.94 6.16
C LYS A 314 -19.31 -12.17 5.23
N MET A 315 -19.40 -12.39 3.91
CA MET A 315 -18.54 -11.73 2.95
C MET A 315 -18.81 -10.23 2.92
N GLU A 316 -17.77 -9.43 3.26
CA GLU A 316 -17.85 -7.97 3.29
C GLU A 316 -17.06 -7.31 2.15
N PHE A 317 -15.94 -7.90 1.75
CA PHE A 317 -15.06 -7.39 0.71
C PHE A 317 -14.74 -8.44 -0.33
N VAL A 318 -14.95 -8.10 -1.61
CA VAL A 318 -14.60 -8.96 -2.75
C VAL A 318 -13.78 -8.16 -3.77
N SER A 319 -12.64 -8.70 -4.18
CA SER A 319 -11.84 -8.18 -5.28
C SER A 319 -11.63 -9.25 -6.35
N LEU A 320 -12.07 -8.97 -7.58
CA LEU A 320 -11.95 -9.85 -8.73
C LEU A 320 -11.19 -9.12 -9.84
N ARG A 321 -10.03 -9.65 -10.25
CA ARG A 321 -9.21 -9.02 -11.30
C ARG A 321 -8.83 -10.04 -12.36
N SER A 322 -9.06 -9.69 -13.64
CA SER A 322 -8.63 -10.50 -14.79
C SER A 322 -9.04 -11.98 -14.68
N CYS A 323 -10.31 -12.24 -14.32
CA CYS A 323 -10.87 -13.57 -14.22
C CYS A 323 -11.72 -13.86 -15.45
N THR A 324 -11.30 -14.82 -16.29
CA THR A 324 -11.91 -15.07 -17.61
C THR A 324 -13.29 -15.76 -17.55
N GLY A 325 -13.56 -16.54 -16.51
CA GLY A 325 -14.84 -17.27 -16.33
C GLY A 325 -15.97 -16.44 -15.71
N LEU A 326 -15.69 -15.18 -15.34
CA LEU A 326 -16.74 -14.29 -14.85
C LEU A 326 -17.63 -13.84 -15.99
N ASN A 327 -18.94 -13.95 -15.81
CA ASN A 327 -19.96 -13.41 -16.72
C ASN A 327 -21.18 -12.93 -15.91
N ASP A 328 -22.23 -12.47 -16.58
CA ASP A 328 -23.42 -11.93 -15.91
C ASP A 328 -24.09 -12.95 -14.98
N THR A 329 -24.09 -14.24 -15.33
CA THR A 329 -24.64 -15.31 -14.49
C THR A 329 -23.84 -15.45 -13.19
N SER A 330 -22.51 -15.40 -13.29
CA SER A 330 -21.60 -15.41 -12.13
C SER A 330 -21.85 -14.22 -11.20
N PHE A 331 -22.01 -13.01 -11.76
CA PHE A 331 -22.28 -11.81 -10.96
C PHE A 331 -23.65 -11.87 -10.27
N LYS A 332 -24.66 -12.47 -10.90
CA LYS A 332 -25.96 -12.75 -10.28
C LYS A 332 -25.81 -13.70 -9.08
N ALA A 333 -25.04 -14.78 -9.23
CA ALA A 333 -24.80 -15.74 -8.17
C ALA A 333 -24.03 -15.11 -6.99
N ILE A 334 -22.98 -14.32 -7.28
CA ILE A 334 -22.21 -13.55 -6.30
C ILE A 334 -23.13 -12.59 -5.52
N GLY A 335 -23.98 -11.83 -6.21
CA GLY A 335 -24.92 -10.91 -5.56
C GLY A 335 -25.89 -11.62 -4.64
N ALA A 336 -26.45 -12.75 -5.07
CA ALA A 336 -27.40 -13.53 -4.29
C ALA A 336 -26.77 -14.21 -3.06
N GLY A 337 -25.47 -14.54 -3.14
CA GLY A 337 -24.76 -15.25 -2.07
C GLY A 337 -24.12 -14.35 -1.02
N PHE A 338 -23.80 -13.09 -1.34
CA PHE A 338 -23.02 -12.20 -0.48
C PHE A 338 -23.90 -11.10 0.14
N ILE A 339 -24.84 -11.50 0.96
CA ILE A 339 -25.82 -10.58 1.60
C ILE A 339 -25.11 -9.48 2.42
N GLY A 340 -23.96 -9.79 2.99
CA GLY A 340 -23.15 -8.86 3.80
C GLY A 340 -22.21 -7.95 3.02
N LEU A 341 -22.20 -8.01 1.68
CA LEU A 341 -21.21 -7.34 0.83
C LEU A 341 -21.28 -5.82 0.95
N LYS A 342 -20.17 -5.22 1.39
CA LYS A 342 -20.01 -3.77 1.54
C LYS A 342 -19.12 -3.17 0.44
N VAL A 343 -18.08 -3.90 0.04
CA VAL A 343 -17.09 -3.42 -0.93
C VAL A 343 -16.89 -4.45 -2.02
N ILE A 344 -17.05 -4.03 -3.28
CA ILE A 344 -16.66 -4.85 -4.43
C ILE A 344 -15.73 -4.09 -5.36
N SER A 345 -14.63 -4.73 -5.73
CA SER A 345 -13.67 -4.23 -6.71
C SER A 345 -13.58 -5.21 -7.87
N ILE A 346 -13.94 -4.76 -9.06
CA ILE A 346 -13.90 -5.55 -10.30
C ILE A 346 -12.94 -4.87 -11.26
N ARG A 347 -11.87 -5.57 -11.64
CA ARG A 347 -10.81 -5.01 -12.46
C ARG A 347 -10.52 -5.88 -13.68
N ASN A 348 -10.43 -5.25 -14.84
CA ASN A 348 -10.13 -5.93 -16.11
C ASN A 348 -11.02 -7.19 -16.34
N CYS A 349 -12.33 -7.04 -16.06
CA CYS A 349 -13.34 -8.06 -16.31
C CYS A 349 -14.24 -7.59 -17.45
N THR A 350 -13.84 -7.89 -18.69
CA THR A 350 -14.50 -7.41 -19.92
C THR A 350 -15.87 -8.04 -20.14
N THR A 351 -16.21 -9.09 -19.42
CA THR A 351 -17.48 -9.83 -19.52
C THR A 351 -18.59 -9.25 -18.65
N LEU A 352 -18.27 -8.37 -17.68
CA LEU A 352 -19.27 -7.66 -16.90
C LEU A 352 -20.03 -6.69 -17.78
N SER A 353 -21.34 -6.94 -17.96
CA SER A 353 -22.25 -6.02 -18.67
C SER A 353 -23.15 -5.25 -17.70
N ASP A 354 -24.00 -4.38 -18.25
CA ASP A 354 -25.03 -3.68 -17.49
C ASP A 354 -25.99 -4.63 -16.76
N LYS A 355 -26.29 -5.80 -17.39
CA LYS A 355 -27.13 -6.84 -16.80
C LYS A 355 -26.46 -7.47 -15.58
N GLY A 356 -25.19 -7.86 -15.70
CA GLY A 356 -24.42 -8.40 -14.58
C GLY A 356 -24.32 -7.42 -13.42
N LEU A 357 -24.07 -6.14 -13.71
CA LEU A 357 -24.01 -5.08 -12.69
C LEU A 357 -25.38 -4.88 -11.99
N LYS A 358 -26.47 -4.89 -12.75
CA LYS A 358 -27.83 -4.82 -12.21
C LYS A 358 -28.12 -6.00 -11.29
N ASP A 359 -27.90 -7.23 -11.76
CA ASP A 359 -28.19 -8.46 -11.02
C ASP A 359 -27.39 -8.54 -9.71
N LEU A 360 -26.10 -8.13 -9.76
CA LEU A 360 -25.23 -8.01 -8.60
C LEU A 360 -25.80 -7.03 -7.55
N THR A 361 -26.16 -5.83 -8.00
CA THR A 361 -26.55 -4.72 -7.11
C THR A 361 -27.97 -4.87 -6.56
N GLN A 362 -28.86 -5.58 -7.23
CA GLN A 362 -30.19 -5.88 -6.72
C GLN A 362 -30.15 -6.71 -5.43
N SER A 363 -29.18 -7.61 -5.30
CA SER A 363 -29.05 -8.50 -4.14
C SER A 363 -28.10 -7.94 -3.09
N ALA A 364 -27.05 -7.21 -3.48
CA ALA A 364 -26.05 -6.62 -2.59
C ALA A 364 -26.55 -5.30 -1.95
N SER A 365 -27.62 -5.38 -1.15
CA SER A 365 -28.30 -4.21 -0.56
C SER A 365 -27.46 -3.42 0.45
N LEU A 366 -26.35 -3.98 0.95
CA LEU A 366 -25.43 -3.34 1.90
C LEU A 366 -24.22 -2.71 1.22
N LEU A 367 -24.18 -2.63 -0.11
CA LEU A 367 -23.04 -2.13 -0.86
C LEU A 367 -22.76 -0.64 -0.55
N GLU A 368 -21.56 -0.37 -0.05
CA GLU A 368 -21.06 0.96 0.31
C GLU A 368 -19.99 1.45 -0.67
N SER A 369 -19.24 0.56 -1.31
CA SER A 369 -18.15 0.91 -2.21
C SER A 369 -18.15 0.03 -3.46
N LEU A 370 -18.16 0.68 -4.63
CA LEU A 370 -17.99 0.05 -5.93
C LEU A 370 -16.76 0.59 -6.64
N ILE A 371 -15.86 -0.31 -7.05
CA ILE A 371 -14.66 0.01 -7.81
C ILE A 371 -14.69 -0.80 -9.11
N LEU A 372 -14.77 -0.12 -10.25
CA LEU A 372 -14.69 -0.71 -11.59
C LEU A 372 -13.47 -0.17 -12.32
N VAL A 373 -12.57 -1.04 -12.74
CA VAL A 373 -11.37 -0.67 -13.50
C VAL A 373 -11.33 -1.48 -14.80
N GLU A 374 -11.25 -0.82 -15.93
CA GLU A 374 -11.18 -1.46 -17.26
C GLU A 374 -12.36 -2.40 -17.55
N CYS A 375 -13.55 -2.06 -17.03
CA CYS A 375 -14.81 -2.78 -17.28
C CYS A 375 -15.55 -2.14 -18.45
N ASN A 376 -15.14 -2.47 -19.68
CA ASN A 376 -15.52 -1.73 -20.89
C ASN A 376 -16.94 -2.00 -21.42
N ASN A 377 -17.64 -3.04 -20.91
CA ASN A 377 -19.01 -3.35 -21.30
C ASN A 377 -20.06 -2.76 -20.33
N VAL A 378 -19.62 -2.08 -19.29
CA VAL A 378 -20.52 -1.30 -18.42
C VAL A 378 -20.77 0.06 -19.05
N THR A 379 -22.07 0.41 -19.22
CA THR A 379 -22.48 1.69 -19.80
C THR A 379 -23.20 2.58 -18.78
N SER A 380 -23.62 3.77 -19.20
CA SER A 380 -24.44 4.69 -18.38
C SER A 380 -25.74 4.02 -17.89
N LYS A 381 -26.29 3.03 -18.65
CA LYS A 381 -27.49 2.27 -18.24
C LYS A 381 -27.21 1.40 -17.01
N GLY A 382 -26.09 0.67 -16.99
CA GLY A 382 -25.69 -0.13 -15.84
C GLY A 382 -25.47 0.70 -14.59
N LEU A 383 -24.84 1.89 -14.73
CA LEU A 383 -24.69 2.82 -13.62
C LEU A 383 -26.03 3.36 -13.11
N ARG A 384 -26.99 3.61 -13.99
CA ARG A 384 -28.34 4.01 -13.58
C ARG A 384 -29.00 2.96 -12.69
N GLU A 385 -28.95 1.68 -13.08
CA GLU A 385 -29.45 0.56 -12.28
C GLU A 385 -28.73 0.46 -10.92
N LEU A 386 -27.40 0.63 -10.91
CA LEU A 386 -26.62 0.70 -9.66
C LEU A 386 -27.17 1.78 -8.71
N PHE A 387 -27.32 3.00 -9.20
CA PHE A 387 -27.85 4.11 -8.38
C PHE A 387 -29.26 3.81 -7.88
N MET A 388 -30.12 3.23 -8.70
CA MET A 388 -31.49 2.84 -8.28
C MET A 388 -31.45 1.83 -7.14
N ASN A 389 -30.51 0.88 -7.16
CA ASN A 389 -30.42 -0.21 -6.18
C ASN A 389 -29.65 0.18 -4.90
N CYS A 390 -28.56 0.99 -5.03
CA CYS A 390 -27.60 1.20 -3.95
C CYS A 390 -27.54 2.64 -3.41
N HIS A 391 -28.33 3.61 -3.94
CA HIS A 391 -28.24 5.03 -3.61
C HIS A 391 -28.28 5.35 -2.11
N LYS A 392 -28.98 4.54 -1.29
CA LYS A 392 -29.14 4.80 0.15
C LYS A 392 -27.90 4.47 0.99
N ARG A 393 -26.88 3.82 0.44
CA ARG A 393 -25.72 3.35 1.21
C ARG A 393 -24.39 3.61 0.52
N LEU A 394 -24.38 3.89 -0.77
CA LEU A 394 -23.16 4.08 -1.55
C LEU A 394 -22.37 5.28 -1.00
N LYS A 395 -21.13 5.02 -0.58
CA LYS A 395 -20.17 6.01 -0.04
C LYS A 395 -19.04 6.30 -1.01
N VAL A 396 -18.59 5.27 -1.74
CA VAL A 396 -17.44 5.36 -2.65
C VAL A 396 -17.83 4.79 -4.01
N MET A 397 -17.60 5.58 -5.06
CA MET A 397 -17.69 5.12 -6.44
C MET A 397 -16.40 5.47 -7.18
N CYS A 398 -15.72 4.45 -7.70
CA CYS A 398 -14.47 4.59 -8.43
C CYS A 398 -14.58 3.89 -9.80
N LEU A 399 -14.45 4.65 -10.88
CA LEU A 399 -14.51 4.19 -12.27
C LEU A 399 -13.22 4.60 -12.96
N VAL A 400 -12.42 3.62 -13.39
CA VAL A 400 -11.10 3.87 -13.99
C VAL A 400 -11.03 3.18 -15.35
N LYS A 401 -10.68 3.93 -16.39
CA LYS A 401 -10.52 3.42 -17.77
C LYS A 401 -11.72 2.59 -18.27
N CYS A 402 -12.94 2.95 -17.90
CA CYS A 402 -14.16 2.29 -18.35
C CYS A 402 -14.65 2.94 -19.65
N GLU A 403 -14.28 2.35 -20.80
CA GLU A 403 -14.53 2.93 -22.13
C GLU A 403 -15.99 2.78 -22.61
N GLY A 404 -16.77 1.92 -21.97
CA GLY A 404 -18.21 1.76 -22.23
C GLY A 404 -19.06 2.93 -21.79
N LEU A 405 -18.53 3.76 -20.87
CA LEU A 405 -19.20 4.96 -20.39
C LEU A 405 -19.10 6.05 -21.44
N LYS A 406 -20.18 6.25 -22.16
CA LYS A 406 -20.28 7.25 -23.23
C LYS A 406 -21.46 8.17 -22.97
N GLU A 407 -21.39 9.39 -23.51
CA GLU A 407 -22.54 10.28 -23.54
C GLU A 407 -23.67 9.61 -24.32
N GLU A 408 -24.84 9.49 -23.71
CA GLU A 408 -26.05 9.08 -24.43
C GLU A 408 -26.40 10.23 -25.38
N LYS A 409 -26.46 9.96 -26.68
CA LYS A 409 -27.06 10.90 -27.62
C LYS A 409 -28.51 11.02 -27.21
N GLU A 410 -28.92 12.18 -26.76
CA GLU A 410 -30.34 12.49 -26.48
C GLU A 410 -31.13 12.19 -27.76
N GLU A 411 -31.82 11.07 -27.82
CA GLU A 411 -32.92 10.92 -28.74
C GLU A 411 -33.95 11.92 -28.28
N ALA A 412 -34.20 12.88 -29.17
CA ALA A 412 -35.06 14.03 -28.95
C ALA A 412 -36.53 13.62 -28.69
N ASN A 413 -36.79 13.05 -27.52
CA ASN A 413 -38.14 12.78 -27.06
C ASN A 413 -38.41 13.65 -25.84
N PRO A 414 -39.19 14.76 -25.98
CA PRO A 414 -39.40 15.73 -24.91
C PRO A 414 -40.09 15.17 -23.66
N ASN A 415 -40.68 13.99 -23.74
CA ASN A 415 -41.32 13.32 -22.60
C ASN A 415 -40.36 12.48 -21.75
N SER A 416 -39.06 12.37 -22.11
CA SER A 416 -38.09 11.58 -21.37
C SER A 416 -37.34 12.37 -20.26
N ILE A 417 -37.56 13.66 -20.13
CA ILE A 417 -36.81 14.54 -19.21
C ILE A 417 -37.06 14.21 -17.74
N GLN A 418 -38.24 13.71 -17.37
CA GLN A 418 -38.51 13.29 -15.97
C GLN A 418 -37.94 11.92 -15.57
N SER A 419 -37.61 11.06 -16.54
CA SER A 419 -37.01 9.75 -16.29
C SER A 419 -35.47 9.79 -16.23
N SER A 420 -34.83 10.94 -16.42
CA SER A 420 -33.38 11.09 -16.55
C SER A 420 -32.66 11.39 -15.23
N LEU A 421 -33.36 11.79 -14.17
CA LEU A 421 -32.73 12.11 -12.90
C LEU A 421 -32.39 10.87 -12.09
N LEU A 422 -31.15 10.82 -11.60
CA LEU A 422 -30.72 9.79 -10.66
C LEU A 422 -31.30 10.03 -9.26
N PRO A 423 -31.54 8.94 -8.47
CA PRO A 423 -31.87 9.12 -7.07
C PRO A 423 -30.68 9.76 -6.32
N LYS A 424 -31.00 10.61 -5.37
CA LYS A 424 -29.98 11.25 -4.53
C LYS A 424 -29.23 10.22 -3.69
N CYS A 425 -27.90 10.28 -3.70
CA CYS A 425 -27.00 9.45 -2.91
C CYS A 425 -26.49 10.25 -1.71
N PRO A 426 -27.20 10.24 -0.57
CA PRO A 426 -26.91 11.14 0.56
C PRO A 426 -25.61 10.80 1.29
N PHE A 427 -25.03 9.62 1.05
CA PHE A 427 -23.81 9.15 1.71
C PHE A 427 -22.62 9.05 0.76
N LEU A 428 -22.74 9.47 -0.52
CA LEU A 428 -21.64 9.42 -1.47
C LEU A 428 -20.62 10.51 -1.12
N GLU A 429 -19.52 10.08 -0.52
CA GLU A 429 -18.42 10.94 -0.04
C GLU A 429 -17.26 11.00 -1.04
N SER A 430 -16.99 9.91 -1.78
CA SER A 430 -15.88 9.84 -2.73
C SER A 430 -16.36 9.42 -4.11
N LEU A 431 -16.00 10.24 -5.10
CA LEU A 431 -16.31 10.03 -6.52
C LEU A 431 -15.01 10.14 -7.34
N THR A 432 -14.58 9.01 -7.91
CA THR A 432 -13.41 8.94 -8.79
C THR A 432 -13.83 8.53 -10.19
N LEU A 433 -13.52 9.35 -11.18
CA LEU A 433 -13.64 9.07 -12.61
C LEU A 433 -12.27 9.29 -13.25
N ASN A 434 -11.55 8.22 -13.57
CA ASN A 434 -10.19 8.35 -14.10
C ASN A 434 -10.10 7.76 -15.51
N SER A 435 -9.60 8.55 -16.45
CA SER A 435 -9.28 8.13 -17.82
C SER A 435 -10.44 7.43 -18.56
N CYS A 436 -11.70 7.77 -18.24
CA CYS A 436 -12.89 7.28 -18.93
C CYS A 436 -13.16 8.16 -20.14
N ALA A 437 -12.66 7.76 -21.31
CA ALA A 437 -12.59 8.59 -22.53
C ALA A 437 -13.96 9.10 -23.04
N GLY A 438 -15.04 8.38 -22.78
CA GLY A 438 -16.39 8.71 -23.23
C GLY A 438 -17.16 9.68 -22.33
N ILE A 439 -16.58 10.06 -21.19
CA ILE A 439 -17.22 11.00 -20.24
C ILE A 439 -16.97 12.44 -20.68
N GLY A 440 -18.05 13.19 -20.83
CA GLY A 440 -18.04 14.62 -21.12
C GLY A 440 -18.99 15.40 -20.21
N ASP A 441 -19.33 16.63 -20.61
CA ASP A 441 -20.09 17.57 -19.77
C ASP A 441 -21.50 17.08 -19.45
N SER A 442 -22.18 16.44 -20.40
CA SER A 442 -23.55 15.92 -20.20
C SER A 442 -23.57 14.80 -19.17
N PHE A 443 -22.56 13.91 -19.19
CA PHE A 443 -22.43 12.84 -18.20
C PHE A 443 -22.20 13.40 -16.79
N LEU A 444 -21.35 14.42 -16.64
CA LEU A 444 -21.11 15.06 -15.34
C LEU A 444 -22.36 15.77 -14.82
N SER A 445 -23.14 16.41 -15.70
CA SER A 445 -24.43 17.02 -15.34
C SER A 445 -25.43 15.97 -14.83
N TRP A 446 -25.53 14.84 -15.53
CA TRP A 446 -26.39 13.72 -15.15
C TRP A 446 -25.96 13.12 -13.79
N LEU A 447 -24.66 12.86 -13.60
CA LEU A 447 -24.12 12.29 -12.38
C LEU A 447 -24.27 13.26 -11.19
N GLY A 448 -24.12 14.55 -11.42
CA GLY A 448 -24.29 15.60 -10.43
C GLY A 448 -25.66 15.58 -9.75
N SER A 449 -26.72 15.11 -10.46
CA SER A 449 -28.05 14.98 -9.87
C SER A 449 -28.11 14.02 -8.67
N ALA A 450 -27.18 13.05 -8.60
CA ALA A 450 -27.08 12.09 -7.49
C ALA A 450 -26.10 12.54 -6.39
N CYS A 451 -25.11 13.37 -6.73
CA CYS A 451 -23.97 13.69 -5.87
C CYS A 451 -24.21 15.00 -5.11
N HIS A 452 -24.56 14.93 -3.82
CA HIS A 452 -24.83 16.14 -3.02
C HIS A 452 -23.79 16.37 -1.92
N GLN A 453 -23.10 15.32 -1.45
CA GLN A 453 -22.24 15.38 -0.26
C GLN A 453 -20.81 14.86 -0.51
N VAL A 454 -20.34 14.98 -1.75
CA VAL A 454 -19.00 14.54 -2.13
C VAL A 454 -17.95 15.40 -1.41
N ARG A 455 -17.01 14.73 -0.74
CA ARG A 455 -15.83 15.33 -0.09
C ARG A 455 -14.57 15.16 -0.95
N HIS A 456 -14.46 14.02 -1.64
CA HIS A 456 -13.33 13.67 -2.46
C HIS A 456 -13.79 13.50 -3.91
N LEU A 457 -13.40 14.45 -4.77
CA LEU A 457 -13.75 14.47 -6.18
C LEU A 457 -12.51 14.33 -7.05
N GLU A 458 -12.41 13.22 -7.77
CA GLU A 458 -11.31 12.94 -8.69
C GLU A 458 -11.86 12.71 -10.10
N LEU A 459 -11.55 13.63 -11.00
CA LEU A 459 -11.97 13.62 -12.41
C LEU A 459 -10.72 13.64 -13.31
N MET A 460 -9.88 12.62 -13.18
CA MET A 460 -8.56 12.60 -13.80
C MET A 460 -8.62 12.17 -15.28
N GLY A 461 -7.86 12.82 -16.15
CA GLY A 461 -7.68 12.39 -17.54
C GLY A 461 -8.94 12.41 -18.41
N LEU A 462 -9.96 13.16 -18.03
CA LEU A 462 -11.22 13.31 -18.77
C LEU A 462 -11.06 14.34 -19.89
N LYS A 463 -10.55 13.92 -21.03
CA LYS A 463 -10.17 14.80 -22.15
C LYS A 463 -11.35 15.54 -22.81
N SER A 464 -12.58 15.06 -22.65
CA SER A 464 -13.79 15.67 -23.24
C SER A 464 -14.47 16.68 -22.31
N VAL A 465 -14.16 16.65 -21.02
CA VAL A 465 -14.74 17.54 -20.00
C VAL A 465 -14.21 18.96 -20.17
N THR A 466 -15.13 19.94 -20.11
CA THR A 466 -14.84 21.37 -20.16
C THR A 466 -15.25 22.07 -18.86
N ASP A 467 -14.92 23.35 -18.73
CA ASP A 467 -15.36 24.17 -17.58
C ASP A 467 -16.87 24.08 -17.34
N ARG A 468 -17.68 23.93 -18.40
CA ARG A 468 -19.13 23.78 -18.29
C ARG A 468 -19.53 22.52 -17.53
N GLY A 469 -18.90 21.39 -17.81
CA GLY A 469 -19.18 20.13 -17.12
C GLY A 469 -18.86 20.22 -15.63
N VAL A 470 -17.68 20.77 -15.29
CA VAL A 470 -17.27 20.99 -13.89
C VAL A 470 -18.25 21.92 -13.19
N LEU A 471 -18.61 23.07 -13.81
CA LEU A 471 -19.54 24.02 -13.25
C LEU A 471 -20.94 23.42 -12.97
N THR A 472 -21.44 22.57 -13.88
CA THR A 472 -22.76 21.94 -13.69
C THR A 472 -22.72 20.91 -12.56
N LEU A 473 -21.63 20.15 -12.44
CA LEU A 473 -21.42 19.22 -11.32
C LEU A 473 -21.34 19.98 -9.99
N LEU A 474 -20.51 21.03 -9.90
CA LEU A 474 -20.35 21.82 -8.67
C LEU A 474 -21.65 22.50 -8.22
N LYS A 475 -22.50 22.94 -9.14
CA LYS A 475 -23.82 23.50 -8.82
C LYS A 475 -24.75 22.48 -8.17
N ALA A 476 -24.60 21.20 -8.47
CA ALA A 476 -25.39 20.13 -7.88
C ALA A 476 -24.92 19.74 -6.47
N LEU A 477 -23.65 20.00 -6.15
CA LEU A 477 -23.11 19.76 -4.81
C LEU A 477 -23.71 20.74 -3.79
N ASP A 478 -23.85 20.29 -2.54
CA ASP A 478 -24.37 21.13 -1.47
C ASP A 478 -23.36 22.20 -1.04
N THR A 479 -23.46 23.37 -1.65
CA THR A 479 -22.59 24.52 -1.34
C THR A 479 -22.83 25.06 0.08
N LYS A 480 -23.96 24.77 0.72
CA LYS A 480 -24.22 25.21 2.11
C LYS A 480 -23.36 24.44 3.10
N ASN A 481 -23.17 23.14 2.89
CA ASN A 481 -22.32 22.32 3.75
C ASN A 481 -20.84 22.46 3.43
N LYS A 482 -20.48 23.01 2.24
CA LYS A 482 -19.09 23.18 1.78
C LYS A 482 -18.25 21.93 2.09
N ALA A 483 -18.75 20.76 1.71
CA ALA A 483 -18.18 19.48 2.13
C ALA A 483 -16.90 19.10 1.36
N LEU A 484 -16.65 19.70 0.18
CA LEU A 484 -15.55 19.33 -0.70
C LEU A 484 -14.20 19.69 -0.10
N GLU A 485 -13.39 18.66 0.14
CA GLU A 485 -12.08 18.76 0.79
C GLU A 485 -10.92 18.51 -0.19
N THR A 486 -11.11 17.58 -1.13
CA THR A 486 -10.09 17.25 -2.13
C THR A 486 -10.65 17.25 -3.53
N VAL A 487 -9.93 17.87 -4.46
CA VAL A 487 -10.28 17.92 -5.88
C VAL A 487 -9.06 17.57 -6.71
N ASP A 488 -9.20 16.56 -7.57
CA ASP A 488 -8.20 16.19 -8.56
C ASP A 488 -8.81 16.24 -9.97
N LEU A 489 -8.29 17.14 -10.79
CA LEU A 489 -8.68 17.34 -12.18
C LEU A 489 -7.49 17.11 -13.13
N SER A 490 -6.47 16.42 -12.66
CA SER A 490 -5.23 16.20 -13.40
C SER A 490 -5.50 15.56 -14.77
N GLY A 491 -4.83 16.06 -15.81
CA GLY A 491 -4.98 15.59 -17.19
C GLY A 491 -6.27 16.01 -17.90
N CYS A 492 -7.09 16.87 -17.30
CA CYS A 492 -8.27 17.47 -17.96
C CYS A 492 -7.85 18.67 -18.82
N VAL A 493 -7.32 18.40 -20.00
CA VAL A 493 -6.63 19.38 -20.87
C VAL A 493 -7.49 20.52 -21.42
N ARG A 494 -8.82 20.43 -21.28
CA ARG A 494 -9.76 21.48 -21.73
C ARG A 494 -10.17 22.46 -20.64
N LEU A 495 -9.82 22.17 -19.39
CA LEU A 495 -10.12 23.05 -18.27
C LEU A 495 -9.24 24.29 -18.29
N THR A 496 -9.83 25.40 -17.83
CA THR A 496 -9.17 26.70 -17.75
C THR A 496 -9.29 27.28 -16.34
N ASP A 497 -8.80 28.49 -16.14
CA ASP A 497 -8.94 29.25 -14.89
C ASP A 497 -10.40 29.35 -14.39
N TRP A 498 -11.39 29.22 -15.28
CA TRP A 498 -12.80 29.26 -14.92
C TRP A 498 -13.24 28.09 -14.03
N SER A 499 -12.72 26.88 -14.27
CA SER A 499 -12.98 25.74 -13.37
C SER A 499 -12.37 25.98 -12.00
N VAL A 500 -11.16 26.52 -11.94
CA VAL A 500 -10.48 26.84 -10.68
C VAL A 500 -11.25 27.91 -9.91
N LEU A 501 -11.68 28.98 -10.58
CA LEU A 501 -12.52 30.02 -9.99
C LEU A 501 -13.82 29.44 -9.39
N ALA A 502 -14.48 28.56 -10.11
CA ALA A 502 -15.72 27.94 -9.63
C ALA A 502 -15.50 27.10 -8.37
N ILE A 503 -14.44 26.28 -8.34
CA ILE A 503 -14.09 25.42 -7.20
C ILE A 503 -13.72 26.29 -5.99
N THR A 504 -12.80 27.23 -6.18
CA THR A 504 -12.27 28.07 -5.08
C THR A 504 -13.35 28.98 -4.50
N SER A 505 -14.23 29.56 -5.35
CA SER A 505 -15.33 30.41 -4.88
C SER A 505 -16.41 29.65 -4.11
N ALA A 506 -16.67 28.38 -4.48
CA ALA A 506 -17.72 27.59 -3.83
C ALA A 506 -17.21 26.85 -2.58
N PHE A 507 -15.99 26.32 -2.62
CA PHE A 507 -15.49 25.37 -1.61
C PHE A 507 -14.12 25.73 -1.02
N GLY A 508 -13.47 26.80 -1.48
CA GLY A 508 -12.09 27.14 -1.14
C GLY A 508 -11.79 27.21 0.36
N GLU A 509 -12.75 27.64 1.20
CA GLU A 509 -12.57 27.75 2.65
C GLU A 509 -12.23 26.39 3.34
N LYS A 510 -12.69 25.25 2.78
CA LYS A 510 -12.45 23.91 3.33
C LYS A 510 -11.54 23.04 2.47
N LEU A 511 -11.18 23.53 1.28
CA LEU A 511 -10.36 22.78 0.33
C LEU A 511 -8.96 22.57 0.90
N ARG A 512 -8.54 21.29 0.99
CA ARG A 512 -7.25 20.87 1.51
C ARG A 512 -6.28 20.42 0.43
N SER A 513 -6.78 19.81 -0.63
CA SER A 513 -5.96 19.33 -1.75
C SER A 513 -6.59 19.72 -3.08
N LEU A 514 -5.79 20.34 -3.95
CA LEU A 514 -6.17 20.69 -5.32
C LEU A 514 -5.08 20.22 -6.28
N LYS A 515 -5.46 19.30 -7.18
CA LYS A 515 -4.54 18.75 -8.18
C LYS A 515 -5.05 19.08 -9.58
N LEU A 516 -4.17 19.69 -10.38
CA LEU A 516 -4.44 20.17 -11.73
C LEU A 516 -3.32 19.81 -12.71
N ASP A 517 -2.51 18.77 -12.37
CA ASP A 517 -1.36 18.38 -13.19
C ASP A 517 -1.78 18.13 -14.65
N GLY A 518 -1.03 18.66 -15.61
CA GLY A 518 -1.36 18.53 -17.03
C GLY A 518 -2.54 19.36 -17.54
N CYS A 519 -3.09 20.24 -16.74
CA CYS A 519 -4.10 21.22 -17.20
C CYS A 519 -3.42 22.44 -17.82
N GLU A 520 -2.92 22.31 -19.06
CA GLU A 520 -2.06 23.30 -19.73
C GLU A 520 -2.67 24.71 -19.88
N ARG A 521 -4.01 24.83 -19.79
CA ARG A 521 -4.74 26.10 -19.91
C ARG A 521 -4.98 26.79 -18.57
N VAL A 522 -4.58 26.16 -17.46
CA VAL A 522 -4.58 26.78 -16.13
C VAL A 522 -3.35 27.69 -16.03
N SER A 523 -3.57 28.96 -15.65
CA SER A 523 -2.57 30.02 -15.70
C SER A 523 -2.33 30.67 -14.32
N ASP A 524 -1.49 31.67 -14.27
CA ASP A 524 -1.16 32.48 -13.07
C ASP A 524 -2.43 33.07 -12.40
N ARG A 525 -3.48 33.28 -13.16
CA ARG A 525 -4.76 33.76 -12.62
C ARG A 525 -5.39 32.77 -11.64
N SER A 526 -5.23 31.47 -11.89
CA SER A 526 -5.65 30.44 -10.94
C SER A 526 -4.91 30.54 -9.61
N LEU A 527 -3.60 30.81 -9.64
CA LEU A 527 -2.82 30.97 -8.40
C LEU A 527 -3.25 32.18 -7.57
N GLU A 528 -3.65 33.27 -8.21
CA GLU A 528 -4.20 34.43 -7.53
C GLU A 528 -5.49 34.08 -6.78
N MET A 529 -6.42 33.37 -7.45
CA MET A 529 -7.69 32.94 -6.84
C MET A 529 -7.47 31.93 -5.70
N ILE A 530 -6.55 30.99 -5.88
CA ILE A 530 -6.19 30.01 -4.84
C ILE A 530 -5.62 30.74 -3.62
N ALA A 531 -4.72 31.71 -3.84
CA ALA A 531 -4.11 32.49 -2.78
C ALA A 531 -5.11 33.29 -1.94
N GLU A 532 -6.18 33.78 -2.57
CA GLU A 532 -7.21 34.59 -1.91
C GLU A 532 -8.30 33.75 -1.24
N LEU A 533 -8.71 32.63 -1.88
CA LEU A 533 -9.94 31.91 -1.52
C LEU A 533 -9.71 30.58 -0.80
N CYS A 534 -8.46 30.05 -0.74
CA CYS A 534 -8.16 28.73 -0.18
C CYS A 534 -7.22 28.79 1.01
N PRO A 535 -7.62 29.30 2.18
CA PRO A 535 -6.73 29.49 3.33
C PRO A 535 -6.29 28.17 3.99
N CYS A 536 -7.03 27.07 3.78
CA CYS A 536 -6.77 25.77 4.40
C CYS A 536 -6.08 24.77 3.44
N LEU A 537 -5.60 25.24 2.27
CA LEU A 537 -5.00 24.38 1.27
C LEU A 537 -3.63 23.86 1.74
N VAL A 538 -3.47 22.54 1.78
CA VAL A 538 -2.26 21.83 2.21
C VAL A 538 -1.47 21.30 1.01
N GLU A 539 -2.17 20.79 0.01
CA GLU A 539 -1.55 20.22 -1.19
C GLU A 539 -2.00 20.96 -2.44
N LEU A 540 -1.02 21.41 -3.25
CA LEU A 540 -1.26 22.06 -4.53
C LEU A 540 -0.36 21.46 -5.61
N HIS A 541 -0.97 20.80 -6.60
CA HIS A 541 -0.27 20.21 -7.73
C HIS A 541 -0.66 20.92 -9.02
N LEU A 542 0.33 21.47 -9.72
CA LEU A 542 0.20 22.26 -10.94
C LEU A 542 1.24 21.86 -12.00
N SER A 543 1.74 20.60 -11.94
CA SER A 543 2.76 20.15 -12.89
C SER A 543 2.27 20.27 -14.32
N SER A 544 3.12 20.71 -15.23
CA SER A 544 2.80 20.90 -16.66
C SER A 544 1.61 21.84 -16.92
N CYS A 545 1.37 22.82 -16.05
CA CYS A 545 0.42 23.90 -16.24
C CYS A 545 1.07 25.14 -16.86
N GLY A 546 0.24 26.11 -17.27
CA GLY A 546 0.66 27.42 -17.82
C GLY A 546 1.11 28.44 -16.76
N ILE A 547 1.79 27.95 -15.72
CA ILE A 547 2.23 28.76 -14.56
C ILE A 547 3.60 29.38 -14.82
N SER A 548 3.76 30.64 -14.35
CA SER A 548 5.01 31.39 -14.40
C SER A 548 5.46 31.92 -13.03
N ASP A 549 6.62 32.58 -13.01
CA ASP A 549 7.17 33.25 -11.82
C ASP A 549 6.16 34.24 -11.19
N ALA A 550 5.35 34.89 -12.02
CA ALA A 550 4.37 35.87 -11.55
C ALA A 550 3.25 35.22 -10.72
N GLY A 551 2.80 34.04 -11.12
CA GLY A 551 1.82 33.28 -10.36
C GLY A 551 2.37 32.80 -9.02
N VAL A 552 3.60 32.27 -9.00
CA VAL A 552 4.28 31.83 -7.76
C VAL A 552 4.48 33.00 -6.80
N LEU A 553 4.83 34.19 -7.32
CA LEU A 553 4.95 35.41 -6.49
C LEU A 553 3.63 35.75 -5.79
N ARG A 554 2.50 35.65 -6.48
CA ARG A 554 1.18 35.93 -5.88
C ARG A 554 0.83 34.92 -4.79
N LEU A 555 1.09 33.65 -5.06
CA LEU A 555 0.93 32.59 -4.08
C LEU A 555 1.79 32.85 -2.82
N GLY A 556 3.07 33.17 -2.99
CA GLY A 556 4.00 33.42 -1.88
C GLY A 556 3.67 34.65 -1.03
N ARG A 557 2.95 35.63 -1.58
CA ARG A 557 2.52 36.84 -0.85
C ARG A 557 1.29 36.63 0.02
N SER A 558 0.55 35.55 -0.16
CA SER A 558 -0.62 35.24 0.67
C SER A 558 -0.16 34.82 2.08
N ARG A 559 -0.66 35.53 3.10
CA ARG A 559 -0.31 35.28 4.51
C ARG A 559 -1.10 34.15 5.17
N SER A 560 -2.11 33.63 4.50
CA SER A 560 -3.07 32.67 5.07
C SER A 560 -2.89 31.24 4.56
N GLN A 561 -1.76 30.92 3.93
CA GLN A 561 -1.56 29.62 3.32
C GLN A 561 -0.85 28.64 4.24
N CYS A 562 -1.36 27.40 4.24
CA CYS A 562 -0.80 26.26 4.96
C CYS A 562 -0.23 25.21 3.99
N ILE A 563 0.28 25.63 2.81
CA ILE A 563 0.76 24.70 1.79
C ILE A 563 1.99 23.97 2.29
N GLU A 564 1.87 22.66 2.42
CA GLU A 564 2.95 21.74 2.79
C GLU A 564 3.56 21.07 1.57
N ILE A 565 2.75 20.81 0.53
CA ILE A 565 3.20 20.16 -0.70
C ILE A 565 2.87 21.04 -1.91
N LEU A 566 3.90 21.41 -2.67
CA LEU A 566 3.78 22.18 -3.92
C LEU A 566 4.47 21.44 -5.06
N SER A 567 3.71 21.14 -6.14
CA SER A 567 4.27 20.58 -7.37
C SER A 567 4.09 21.54 -8.54
N LEU A 568 5.23 21.93 -9.14
CA LEU A 568 5.34 22.80 -10.32
C LEU A 568 6.14 22.12 -11.44
N ALA A 569 6.30 20.79 -11.38
CA ALA A 569 7.13 20.04 -12.32
C ALA A 569 6.71 20.30 -13.78
N GLY A 570 7.67 20.50 -14.68
CA GLY A 570 7.40 20.70 -16.11
C GLY A 570 6.72 22.03 -16.47
N CYS A 571 6.55 22.97 -15.55
CA CYS A 571 6.03 24.30 -15.84
C CYS A 571 7.10 25.14 -16.55
N LYS A 572 6.85 25.49 -17.81
CA LYS A 572 7.83 26.17 -18.68
C LYS A 572 8.12 27.61 -18.27
N GLY A 573 7.20 28.26 -17.53
CA GLY A 573 7.32 29.65 -17.07
C GLY A 573 8.05 29.80 -15.73
N ILE A 574 8.52 28.72 -15.13
CA ILE A 574 9.22 28.71 -13.84
C ILE A 574 10.71 28.90 -14.08
N THR A 575 11.28 29.95 -13.46
CA THR A 575 12.70 30.28 -13.52
C THR A 575 13.29 30.47 -12.12
N ASP A 576 14.58 30.79 -12.02
CA ASP A 576 15.26 31.05 -10.74
C ASP A 576 14.53 32.10 -9.88
N LYS A 577 13.76 33.01 -10.49
CA LYS A 577 12.94 33.98 -9.77
C LYS A 577 11.84 33.33 -8.92
N SER A 578 11.27 32.23 -9.39
CA SER A 578 10.27 31.48 -8.63
C SER A 578 10.83 30.95 -7.32
N LEU A 579 12.10 30.56 -7.27
CA LEU A 579 12.72 30.03 -6.06
C LEU A 579 12.74 31.06 -4.94
N HIS A 580 13.05 32.33 -5.23
CA HIS A 580 12.97 33.42 -4.26
C HIS A 580 11.52 33.67 -3.77
N HIS A 581 10.54 33.44 -4.63
CA HIS A 581 9.13 33.59 -4.24
C HIS A 581 8.66 32.42 -3.37
N ILE A 582 9.16 31.22 -3.63
CA ILE A 582 8.92 30.02 -2.81
C ILE A 582 9.54 30.19 -1.42
N GLU A 583 10.67 30.88 -1.29
CA GLU A 583 11.26 31.23 0.02
C GLU A 583 10.29 31.96 0.95
N MET A 584 9.33 32.73 0.42
CA MET A 584 8.29 33.37 1.23
C MET A 584 7.31 32.39 1.89
N MET A 585 7.25 31.14 1.40
CA MET A 585 6.36 30.08 1.87
C MET A 585 7.07 29.05 2.77
N LEU A 586 8.33 29.26 3.10
CA LEU A 586 9.20 28.28 3.75
C LEU A 586 8.74 27.81 5.14
N GLY A 587 7.89 28.58 5.81
CA GLY A 587 7.41 28.22 7.15
C GLY A 587 6.54 26.95 7.19
N THR A 588 5.91 26.58 6.08
CA THR A 588 4.95 25.46 6.01
C THR A 588 5.38 24.36 5.03
N LEU A 589 6.22 24.65 4.04
CA LEU A 589 6.53 23.74 2.95
C LEU A 589 7.39 22.55 3.39
N VAL A 590 6.88 21.33 3.16
CA VAL A 590 7.53 20.05 3.47
C VAL A 590 8.01 19.32 2.20
N GLY A 591 7.28 19.50 1.10
CA GLY A 591 7.59 18.88 -0.20
C GLY A 591 7.49 19.86 -1.36
N LEU A 592 8.54 19.95 -2.17
CA LEU A 592 8.61 20.78 -3.38
C LEU A 592 9.04 19.95 -4.58
N ASN A 593 8.19 19.85 -5.60
CA ASN A 593 8.51 19.19 -6.86
C ASN A 593 8.66 20.21 -7.98
N ILE A 594 9.89 20.36 -8.49
CA ILE A 594 10.29 21.25 -9.58
C ILE A 594 11.02 20.49 -10.70
N LYS A 595 10.82 19.18 -10.80
CA LYS A 595 11.40 18.37 -11.87
C LYS A 595 11.04 18.93 -13.24
N GLN A 596 11.95 18.82 -14.20
CA GLN A 596 11.73 19.25 -15.60
C GLN A 596 11.37 20.74 -15.77
N CYS A 597 11.64 21.61 -14.79
CA CYS A 597 11.58 23.06 -14.94
C CYS A 597 12.87 23.56 -15.56
N HIS A 598 12.93 23.66 -16.88
CA HIS A 598 14.15 23.99 -17.64
C HIS A 598 14.68 25.41 -17.42
N GLY A 599 13.89 26.30 -16.82
CA GLY A 599 14.30 27.65 -16.47
C GLY A 599 15.04 27.77 -15.13
N LEU A 600 15.22 26.65 -14.42
CA LEU A 600 15.92 26.61 -13.12
C LEU A 600 17.38 26.22 -13.30
N SER A 601 18.28 26.99 -12.67
CA SER A 601 19.70 26.66 -12.60
C SER A 601 19.98 25.73 -11.42
N LYS A 602 20.86 24.75 -11.63
CA LYS A 602 21.26 23.81 -10.57
C LYS A 602 21.82 24.55 -9.34
N LYS A 603 22.56 25.64 -9.56
CA LYS A 603 23.17 26.44 -8.49
C LYS A 603 22.12 27.04 -7.56
N GLU A 604 21.05 27.63 -8.12
CA GLU A 604 20.00 28.25 -7.31
C GLU A 604 19.15 27.18 -6.61
N VAL A 605 18.88 26.05 -7.27
CA VAL A 605 18.17 24.92 -6.63
C VAL A 605 18.97 24.35 -5.45
N ASP A 606 20.29 24.17 -5.59
CA ASP A 606 21.14 23.71 -4.50
C ASP A 606 21.17 24.74 -3.35
N SER A 607 21.21 26.05 -3.65
CA SER A 607 21.11 27.11 -2.65
C SER A 607 19.82 27.07 -1.86
N VAL A 608 18.69 26.95 -2.54
CA VAL A 608 17.37 26.84 -1.88
C VAL A 608 17.29 25.56 -1.06
N ARG A 609 17.80 24.43 -1.55
CA ARG A 609 17.82 23.16 -0.82
C ARG A 609 18.63 23.26 0.50
N ASP A 610 19.71 24.04 0.51
CA ASP A 610 20.49 24.29 1.73
C ASP A 610 19.70 25.14 2.75
N ILE A 611 18.88 26.06 2.28
CA ILE A 611 18.00 26.89 3.12
C ILE A 611 16.86 26.04 3.71
N ILE A 612 16.19 25.22 2.87
CA ILE A 612 15.03 24.40 3.26
C ILE A 612 15.41 22.94 3.52
N TRP A 613 16.44 22.73 4.31
CA TRP A 613 16.98 21.40 4.60
C TRP A 613 15.95 20.40 5.20
N TRP A 614 14.81 20.88 5.68
CA TRP A 614 13.69 20.06 6.17
C TRP A 614 12.68 19.68 5.08
N CYS A 615 12.73 20.30 3.90
CA CYS A 615 11.82 20.07 2.78
C CYS A 615 12.42 19.10 1.78
N ASP A 616 11.64 18.14 1.33
CA ASP A 616 12.03 17.23 0.24
C ASP A 616 11.90 17.94 -1.10
N VAL A 617 13.03 18.28 -1.73
CA VAL A 617 13.06 18.94 -3.04
C VAL A 617 13.37 17.93 -4.13
N LEU A 618 12.38 17.68 -5.00
CA LEU A 618 12.49 16.89 -6.20
C LEU A 618 12.83 17.79 -7.40
N HIS A 619 14.03 17.58 -7.97
CA HIS A 619 14.58 18.41 -9.07
C HIS A 619 15.17 17.54 -10.17
#